data_32ec45c6b28d595a787a4eb97fd46a7b
#
_entry.id   32ec45c6b28d595a787a4eb97fd46a7b
#
_cell.length_a   1.000
_cell.length_b   1.000
_cell.length_c   1.000
_cell.angle_alpha   90.00
_cell.angle_beta   90.00
_cell.angle_gamma   90.00
#
_symmetry.space_group_name_H-M   'P 1'
#
loop_
_entity.id
_entity.type
_entity.pdbx_description
1 polymer ?
#
loop_
_entity_poly.entity_id
_entity_poly.type
_entity_poly.pdbx_seq_one_letter_code
_entity_poly.pdbx_strand_id
1 'polypeptide(L)'
;MFSKNIIFKNFQLKKNIKNIKNINKILKKELNLSSSLLNSFTADYKYSFKKNIIKKYKNYKSINLIGMGGSILGAEAIHDFLKLKVKKKIKFFNNLNNQIKLEPNGKSVNIIISKSGNTLETVSNLNLILKSQNKNKNIVITENKSSFLTSLAKKLKAEIIEHKNYIGGRYSVLSEV
;
A
#
# COMPACT_ATOMS: atom_id res chain seq x y z
N MET A 1 17.28 19.00 1.62
CA MET A 1 16.68 20.34 1.70
C MET A 1 15.43 20.21 2.57
N PHE A 2 15.47 20.70 3.81
CA PHE A 2 14.32 20.63 4.69
C PHE A 2 13.35 21.76 4.32
N SER A 3 12.08 21.49 4.27
CA SER A 3 11.08 22.49 3.94
C SER A 3 11.00 23.55 5.05
N LYS A 4 10.72 24.81 4.71
CA LYS A 4 10.54 25.90 5.68
C LYS A 4 9.40 25.64 6.71
N ASN A 5 8.57 24.65 6.43
CA ASN A 5 7.41 24.30 7.25
C ASN A 5 7.68 23.19 8.27
N ILE A 6 8.91 22.67 8.35
CA ILE A 6 9.29 21.65 9.32
C ILE A 6 10.20 22.27 10.38
N ILE A 7 9.73 22.34 11.62
CA ILE A 7 10.47 22.86 12.76
C ILE A 7 10.94 21.66 13.59
N PHE A 8 12.25 21.50 13.70
CA PHE A 8 12.86 20.49 14.58
C PHE A 8 13.01 21.09 15.99
N LYS A 9 12.24 20.58 16.96
CA LYS A 9 12.39 20.93 18.37
C LYS A 9 13.26 19.88 19.05
N ASN A 10 14.21 20.32 19.87
CA ASN A 10 15.13 19.46 20.65
C ASN A 10 16.01 18.52 19.80
N PHE A 11 16.28 18.88 18.54
CA PHE A 11 17.14 18.14 17.64
C PHE A 11 18.38 18.95 17.32
N GLN A 12 19.55 18.53 17.85
CA GLN A 12 20.83 19.12 17.50
C GLN A 12 21.55 18.25 16.47
N LEU A 13 21.66 18.72 15.26
CA LEU A 13 22.52 18.13 14.24
C LEU A 13 23.99 18.33 14.65
N LYS A 14 24.66 17.29 15.14
CA LYS A 14 26.12 17.29 15.22
C LYS A 14 26.64 17.34 13.77
N LYS A 15 27.13 18.51 13.36
CA LYS A 15 27.68 18.72 12.01
C LYS A 15 29.00 17.98 11.83
N ASN A 16 28.91 16.72 11.45
CA ASN A 16 30.10 16.06 10.88
C ASN A 16 30.12 16.31 9.36
N ILE A 17 30.60 17.50 8.98
CA ILE A 17 30.56 18.03 7.60
C ILE A 17 31.28 17.08 6.61
N LYS A 18 32.31 16.36 7.05
CA LYS A 18 33.05 15.41 6.20
C LYS A 18 32.21 14.23 5.79
N ASN A 19 31.43 13.67 6.72
CA ASN A 19 30.51 12.55 6.44
C ASN A 19 29.33 12.98 5.60
N ILE A 20 28.76 14.18 5.82
CA ILE A 20 27.63 14.71 5.03
C ILE A 20 28.01 14.89 3.56
N LYS A 21 29.20 15.42 3.25
CA LYS A 21 29.68 15.54 1.86
C LYS A 21 29.80 14.17 1.17
N ASN A 22 30.32 13.18 1.90
CA ASN A 22 30.47 11.83 1.37
C ASN A 22 29.11 11.14 1.14
N ILE A 23 28.20 11.26 2.09
CA ILE A 23 26.81 10.76 1.96
C ILE A 23 26.11 11.43 0.77
N ASN A 24 26.22 12.75 0.62
CA ASN A 24 25.63 13.45 -0.51
C ASN A 24 26.24 13.03 -1.86
N LYS A 25 27.53 12.72 -1.91
CA LYS A 25 28.18 12.21 -3.12
C LYS A 25 27.66 10.80 -3.48
N ILE A 26 27.54 9.92 -2.49
CA ILE A 26 26.98 8.58 -2.67
C ILE A 26 25.51 8.68 -3.10
N LEU A 27 24.71 9.47 -2.41
CA LEU A 27 23.30 9.67 -2.74
C LEU A 27 23.10 10.20 -4.18
N LYS A 28 23.88 11.18 -4.60
CA LYS A 28 23.83 11.68 -5.98
C LYS A 28 24.21 10.60 -6.99
N LYS A 29 25.22 9.77 -6.67
CA LYS A 29 25.60 8.64 -7.52
C LYS A 29 24.46 7.63 -7.64
N GLU A 30 23.85 7.25 -6.53
CA GLU A 30 22.70 6.32 -6.50
C GLU A 30 21.46 6.87 -7.21
N LEU A 31 21.16 8.17 -7.05
CA LEU A 31 20.04 8.81 -7.74
C LEU A 31 20.25 8.91 -9.27
N ASN A 32 21.51 8.98 -9.71
CA ASN A 32 21.85 8.98 -11.13
C ASN A 32 21.93 7.57 -11.72
N LEU A 33 22.05 6.53 -10.88
CA LEU A 33 21.88 5.15 -11.31
C LEU A 33 20.38 4.94 -11.47
N SER A 34 19.93 4.70 -12.70
CA SER A 34 18.52 4.40 -13.03
C SER A 34 18.11 3.04 -12.47
N SER A 35 18.13 2.92 -11.13
CA SER A 35 17.60 1.71 -10.50
C SER A 35 16.09 1.68 -10.67
N SER A 36 15.56 0.52 -11.02
CA SER A 36 14.11 0.31 -11.20
C SER A 36 13.32 0.71 -9.94
N LEU A 37 13.92 0.57 -8.75
CA LEU A 37 13.30 1.00 -7.50
C LEU A 37 13.16 2.52 -7.43
N LEU A 38 14.21 3.28 -7.76
CA LEU A 38 14.17 4.75 -7.72
C LEU A 38 13.19 5.31 -8.76
N ASN A 39 13.01 4.64 -9.88
CA ASN A 39 12.01 5.03 -10.88
C ASN A 39 10.58 5.02 -10.32
N SER A 40 10.29 4.22 -9.29
CA SER A 40 8.97 4.23 -8.66
C SER A 40 8.64 5.53 -7.91
N PHE A 41 9.65 6.37 -7.63
CA PHE A 41 9.50 7.69 -6.99
C PHE A 41 9.51 8.86 -7.98
N THR A 42 9.62 8.57 -9.26
CA THR A 42 9.64 9.63 -10.30
C THR A 42 8.24 9.89 -10.85
N ALA A 43 8.06 11.06 -11.47
CA ALA A 43 6.81 11.43 -12.14
C ALA A 43 6.49 10.52 -13.33
N ASP A 44 7.49 9.85 -13.90
CA ASP A 44 7.36 8.98 -15.08
C ASP A 44 6.95 7.55 -14.71
N TYR A 45 6.77 7.24 -13.43
CA TYR A 45 6.36 5.93 -12.97
C TYR A 45 4.99 5.54 -13.55
N LYS A 46 4.96 4.40 -14.22
CA LYS A 46 3.74 3.86 -14.83
C LYS A 46 3.11 2.81 -13.92
N TYR A 47 1.98 3.16 -13.32
CA TYR A 47 1.20 2.24 -12.52
C TYR A 47 0.66 1.07 -13.35
N SER A 48 0.54 -0.09 -12.72
CA SER A 48 -0.05 -1.30 -13.33
C SER A 48 -1.57 -1.20 -13.50
N PHE A 49 -2.20 -0.17 -12.97
CA PHE A 49 -3.64 0.03 -13.07
C PHE A 49 -4.00 1.28 -13.87
N LYS A 50 -5.16 1.25 -14.51
CA LYS A 50 -5.72 2.40 -15.21
C LYS A 50 -6.55 3.27 -14.27
N LYS A 51 -6.56 4.58 -14.44
CA LYS A 51 -7.36 5.54 -13.64
C LYS A 51 -8.86 5.22 -13.62
N ASN A 52 -9.36 4.49 -14.61
CA ASN A 52 -10.77 4.04 -14.66
C ASN A 52 -11.16 3.10 -13.50
N ILE A 53 -10.22 2.36 -12.94
CA ILE A 53 -10.43 1.56 -11.72
C ILE A 53 -10.95 2.45 -10.59
N ILE A 54 -10.33 3.60 -10.35
CA ILE A 54 -10.70 4.53 -9.28
C ILE A 54 -12.14 5.02 -9.49
N LYS A 55 -12.53 5.32 -10.74
CA LYS A 55 -13.90 5.75 -11.07
C LYS A 55 -14.93 4.67 -10.76
N LYS A 56 -14.62 3.41 -11.07
CA LYS A 56 -15.49 2.24 -10.83
C LYS A 56 -15.87 2.09 -9.35
N TYR A 57 -14.94 2.41 -8.44
CA TYR A 57 -15.15 2.24 -7.00
C TYR A 57 -15.46 3.56 -6.26
N LYS A 58 -15.66 4.66 -6.98
CA LYS A 58 -15.91 5.99 -6.39
C LYS A 58 -17.13 6.01 -5.46
N ASN A 59 -18.18 5.29 -5.80
CA ASN A 59 -19.47 5.32 -5.09
C ASN A 59 -19.49 4.47 -3.81
N TYR A 60 -18.48 3.65 -3.56
CA TYR A 60 -18.38 2.89 -2.31
C TYR A 60 -18.00 3.83 -1.16
N LYS A 61 -18.76 3.74 -0.05
CA LYS A 61 -18.58 4.62 1.11
C LYS A 61 -17.46 4.16 2.03
N SER A 62 -17.15 2.88 2.05
CA SER A 62 -16.12 2.30 2.88
C SER A 62 -15.14 1.41 2.12
N ILE A 63 -13.93 1.34 2.61
CA ILE A 63 -12.83 0.53 2.07
C ILE A 63 -12.26 -0.30 3.22
N ASN A 64 -12.12 -1.60 2.99
CA ASN A 64 -11.40 -2.50 3.88
C ASN A 64 -10.03 -2.78 3.25
N LEU A 65 -8.98 -2.33 3.90
CA LEU A 65 -7.59 -2.55 3.49
C LEU A 65 -7.04 -3.73 4.28
N ILE A 66 -6.62 -4.79 3.58
CA ILE A 66 -6.17 -6.04 4.18
C ILE A 66 -4.75 -6.31 3.73
N GLY A 67 -3.82 -6.31 4.65
CA GLY A 67 -2.40 -6.50 4.34
C GLY A 67 -1.56 -6.59 5.60
N MET A 68 -0.25 -6.81 5.44
CA MET A 68 0.68 -6.91 6.55
C MET A 68 1.96 -6.11 6.25
N GLY A 69 2.51 -5.45 7.27
CA GLY A 69 3.77 -4.72 7.18
C GLY A 69 3.78 -3.69 6.05
N GLY A 70 4.78 -3.75 5.18
CA GLY A 70 4.93 -2.80 4.07
C GLY A 70 3.75 -2.72 3.10
N SER A 71 2.90 -3.74 3.06
CA SER A 71 1.70 -3.75 2.21
C SER A 71 0.55 -2.89 2.75
N ILE A 72 0.65 -2.34 3.96
CA ILE A 72 -0.46 -1.59 4.56
C ILE A 72 -0.01 -0.34 5.33
N LEU A 73 1.16 -0.37 5.97
CA LEU A 73 1.62 0.71 6.84
C LEU A 73 1.78 2.05 6.10
N GLY A 74 2.17 2.00 4.83
CA GLY A 74 2.25 3.22 4.01
C GLY A 74 0.89 3.86 3.78
N ALA A 75 -0.12 3.05 3.49
CA ALA A 75 -1.50 3.52 3.32
C ALA A 75 -2.09 4.06 4.63
N GLU A 76 -1.79 3.43 5.78
CA GLU A 76 -2.16 3.95 7.11
C GLU A 76 -1.52 5.33 7.36
N ALA A 77 -0.23 5.47 7.13
CA ALA A 77 0.49 6.73 7.34
C ALA A 77 -0.09 7.86 6.46
N ILE A 78 -0.37 7.58 5.19
CA ILE A 78 -1.00 8.55 4.28
C ILE A 78 -2.42 8.88 4.73
N HIS A 79 -3.20 7.89 5.15
CA HIS A 79 -4.55 8.10 5.66
C HIS A 79 -4.55 8.99 6.90
N ASP A 80 -3.68 8.73 7.86
CA ASP A 80 -3.59 9.52 9.09
C ASP A 80 -3.15 10.96 8.80
N PHE A 81 -2.20 11.14 7.89
CA PHE A 81 -1.78 12.47 7.44
C PHE A 81 -2.91 13.24 6.75
N LEU A 82 -3.74 12.56 5.96
CA LEU A 82 -4.83 13.16 5.20
C LEU A 82 -6.20 13.02 5.87
N LYS A 83 -6.27 12.56 7.11
CA LYS A 83 -7.49 12.19 7.83
C LYS A 83 -8.60 13.23 7.75
N LEU A 84 -8.26 14.52 7.85
CA LEU A 84 -9.23 15.61 7.75
C LEU A 84 -9.79 15.82 6.33
N LYS A 85 -9.12 15.31 5.30
CA LYS A 85 -9.52 15.45 3.90
C LYS A 85 -10.21 14.20 3.36
N VAL A 86 -9.99 13.04 3.97
CA VAL A 86 -10.56 11.76 3.54
C VAL A 86 -12.00 11.62 4.03
N LYS A 87 -12.95 11.59 3.10
CA LYS A 87 -14.39 11.44 3.41
C LYS A 87 -14.85 9.98 3.48
N LYS A 88 -14.06 9.04 2.96
CA LYS A 88 -14.39 7.61 2.96
C LYS A 88 -13.96 6.98 4.28
N LYS A 89 -14.77 6.05 4.78
CA LYS A 89 -14.41 5.25 5.94
C LYS A 89 -13.42 4.17 5.51
N ILE A 90 -12.20 4.20 6.04
CA ILE A 90 -11.17 3.21 5.75
C ILE A 90 -10.94 2.38 7.01
N LYS A 91 -10.96 1.06 6.88
CA LYS A 91 -10.63 0.09 7.93
C LYS A 91 -9.39 -0.67 7.51
N PHE A 92 -8.42 -0.75 8.42
CA PHE A 92 -7.16 -1.44 8.22
C PHE A 92 -7.17 -2.77 8.98
N PHE A 93 -6.80 -3.84 8.30
CA PHE A 93 -6.70 -5.20 8.83
C PHE A 93 -5.25 -5.66 8.69
N ASN A 94 -4.41 -5.24 9.64
CA ASN A 94 -2.96 -5.44 9.66
C ASN A 94 -2.50 -6.40 10.77
N ASN A 95 -3.40 -6.85 11.62
CA ASN A 95 -3.13 -7.80 12.70
C ASN A 95 -4.11 -8.96 12.63
N LEU A 96 -3.72 -10.12 13.15
CA LEU A 96 -4.63 -11.23 13.38
C LEU A 96 -5.60 -10.84 14.51
N ASN A 97 -6.84 -10.63 14.16
CA ASN A 97 -7.88 -10.26 15.11
C ASN A 97 -9.10 -11.17 14.94
N ASN A 98 -9.48 -11.83 16.01
CA ASN A 98 -10.63 -12.76 16.00
C ASN A 98 -11.99 -12.06 15.92
N GLN A 99 -12.03 -10.74 16.18
CA GLN A 99 -13.26 -9.94 16.15
C GLN A 99 -13.19 -8.87 15.08
N ILE A 100 -13.66 -9.18 13.89
CA ILE A 100 -13.73 -8.24 12.78
C ILE A 100 -15.12 -7.61 12.75
N LYS A 101 -15.24 -6.36 13.20
CA LYS A 101 -16.46 -5.55 13.04
C LYS A 101 -16.50 -4.96 11.64
N LEU A 102 -17.34 -5.46 10.79
CA LEU A 102 -17.49 -5.02 9.40
C LEU A 102 -18.77 -4.18 9.20
N GLU A 103 -18.75 -3.33 8.18
CA GLU A 103 -19.96 -2.63 7.71
C GLU A 103 -20.93 -3.61 7.03
N PRO A 104 -22.22 -3.28 6.92
CA PRO A 104 -23.18 -4.11 6.20
C PRO A 104 -22.75 -4.46 4.78
N ASN A 105 -23.12 -5.63 4.33
CA ASN A 105 -22.79 -6.18 3.01
C ASN A 105 -23.05 -5.22 1.84
N GLY A 106 -22.19 -5.26 0.84
CA GLY A 106 -22.36 -4.61 -0.45
C GLY A 106 -22.01 -3.11 -0.49
N LYS A 107 -21.63 -2.51 0.64
CA LYS A 107 -21.29 -1.07 0.71
C LYS A 107 -19.79 -0.80 0.79
N SER A 108 -18.98 -1.83 0.86
CA SER A 108 -17.52 -1.75 1.00
C SER A 108 -16.81 -2.37 -0.19
N VAL A 109 -15.57 -1.90 -0.41
CA VAL A 109 -14.58 -2.54 -1.29
C VAL A 109 -13.49 -3.12 -0.42
N ASN A 110 -13.13 -4.38 -0.65
CA ASN A 110 -11.98 -5.01 -0.04
C ASN A 110 -10.76 -4.85 -0.96
N ILE A 111 -9.70 -4.25 -0.47
CA ILE A 111 -8.41 -4.16 -1.14
C ILE A 111 -7.45 -5.06 -0.39
N ILE A 112 -7.05 -6.14 -1.02
CA ILE A 112 -6.21 -7.18 -0.45
C ILE A 112 -4.80 -7.04 -1.02
N ILE A 113 -3.82 -6.81 -0.17
CA ILE A 113 -2.47 -6.48 -0.57
C ILE A 113 -1.48 -7.49 0.02
N SER A 114 -0.84 -8.26 -0.85
CA SER A 114 0.29 -9.11 -0.48
C SER A 114 1.20 -9.31 -1.68
N LYS A 115 2.43 -8.81 -1.61
CA LYS A 115 3.42 -8.98 -2.67
C LYS A 115 3.61 -10.45 -3.03
N SER A 116 3.87 -11.31 -2.05
CA SER A 116 4.08 -12.74 -2.27
C SER A 116 2.82 -13.50 -2.66
N GLY A 117 1.65 -12.96 -2.30
CA GLY A 117 0.36 -13.61 -2.45
C GLY A 117 0.11 -14.79 -1.49
N ASN A 118 1.03 -15.04 -0.54
CA ASN A 118 0.98 -16.18 0.38
C ASN A 118 1.15 -15.77 1.85
N THR A 119 1.09 -14.48 2.18
CA THR A 119 1.22 -14.00 3.56
C THR A 119 0.07 -14.54 4.40
N LEU A 120 0.38 -15.35 5.41
CA LEU A 120 -0.60 -16.09 6.20
C LEU A 120 -1.62 -15.18 6.87
N GLU A 121 -1.17 -14.09 7.48
CA GLU A 121 -2.01 -13.12 8.17
C GLU A 121 -3.00 -12.46 7.21
N THR A 122 -2.53 -12.08 6.02
CA THR A 122 -3.39 -11.49 4.99
C THR A 122 -4.47 -12.48 4.53
N VAL A 123 -4.08 -13.73 4.33
CA VAL A 123 -5.00 -14.82 3.94
C VAL A 123 -6.01 -15.10 5.03
N SER A 124 -5.57 -15.15 6.30
CA SER A 124 -6.44 -15.42 7.45
C SER A 124 -7.46 -14.30 7.64
N ASN A 125 -7.03 -13.04 7.62
CA ASN A 125 -7.93 -11.89 7.72
C ASN A 125 -8.94 -11.85 6.56
N LEU A 126 -8.45 -12.12 5.34
CA LEU A 126 -9.33 -12.19 4.18
C LEU A 126 -10.40 -13.27 4.33
N ASN A 127 -10.05 -14.46 4.82
CA ASN A 127 -10.99 -15.55 5.03
C ASN A 127 -12.09 -15.17 6.04
N LEU A 128 -11.73 -14.51 7.13
CA LEU A 128 -12.69 -14.00 8.12
C LEU A 128 -13.64 -12.96 7.50
N ILE A 129 -13.11 -12.05 6.69
CA ILE A 129 -13.90 -11.01 6.02
C ILE A 129 -14.84 -11.63 5.00
N LEU A 130 -14.40 -12.58 4.19
CA LEU A 130 -15.22 -13.24 3.19
C LEU A 130 -16.37 -14.06 3.79
N LYS A 131 -16.13 -14.72 4.94
CA LYS A 131 -17.18 -15.44 5.67
C LYS A 131 -18.33 -14.53 6.10
N SER A 132 -18.00 -13.29 6.48
CA SER A 132 -18.98 -12.32 6.98
C SER A 132 -19.55 -11.38 5.90
N GLN A 133 -18.83 -11.21 4.78
CA GLN A 133 -19.21 -10.25 3.71
C GLN A 133 -18.91 -10.78 2.31
N ASN A 134 -19.69 -11.72 1.83
CA ASN A 134 -19.50 -12.33 0.51
C ASN A 134 -19.93 -11.45 -0.69
N LYS A 135 -20.69 -10.38 -0.46
CA LYS A 135 -21.21 -9.48 -1.51
C LYS A 135 -20.31 -8.27 -1.82
N ASN A 136 -19.24 -8.08 -1.09
CA ASN A 136 -18.31 -6.97 -1.34
C ASN A 136 -17.52 -7.21 -2.62
N LYS A 137 -17.14 -6.11 -3.28
CA LYS A 137 -16.19 -6.17 -4.39
C LYS A 137 -14.77 -6.32 -3.83
N ASN A 138 -13.96 -7.11 -4.53
CA ASN A 138 -12.60 -7.41 -4.11
C ASN A 138 -11.62 -6.93 -5.18
N ILE A 139 -10.54 -6.29 -4.75
CA ILE A 139 -9.38 -5.91 -5.53
C ILE A 139 -8.18 -6.58 -4.87
N VAL A 140 -7.35 -7.25 -5.63
CA VAL A 140 -6.14 -7.92 -5.14
C VAL A 140 -4.92 -7.26 -5.75
N ILE A 141 -3.98 -6.84 -4.91
CA ILE A 141 -2.68 -6.28 -5.32
C ILE A 141 -1.61 -7.32 -4.97
N THR A 142 -1.00 -7.94 -5.97
CA THR A 142 -0.01 -9.01 -5.78
C THR A 142 0.92 -9.12 -7.00
N GLU A 143 2.07 -9.77 -6.85
CA GLU A 143 2.93 -10.08 -8.00
C GLU A 143 2.22 -10.97 -9.01
N ASN A 144 2.59 -10.82 -10.27
CA ASN A 144 2.11 -11.67 -11.37
C ASN A 144 2.82 -13.04 -11.34
N LYS A 145 2.46 -13.86 -10.36
CA LYS A 145 2.95 -15.22 -10.20
C LYS A 145 1.86 -16.12 -9.62
N SER A 146 2.04 -17.41 -9.75
CA SER A 146 1.16 -18.39 -9.10
C SER A 146 1.28 -18.26 -7.58
N SER A 147 0.16 -18.01 -6.91
CA SER A 147 0.07 -17.86 -5.45
C SER A 147 -1.35 -18.19 -4.98
N PHE A 148 -1.51 -18.32 -3.66
CA PHE A 148 -2.84 -18.52 -3.07
C PHE A 148 -3.78 -17.37 -3.42
N LEU A 149 -3.32 -16.11 -3.29
CA LEU A 149 -4.16 -14.95 -3.59
C LEU A 149 -4.53 -14.83 -5.07
N THR A 150 -3.64 -15.17 -6.00
CA THR A 150 -4.00 -15.16 -7.43
C THR A 150 -5.05 -16.21 -7.76
N SER A 151 -4.96 -17.41 -7.17
CA SER A 151 -5.96 -18.47 -7.31
C SER A 151 -7.30 -18.08 -6.70
N LEU A 152 -7.28 -17.50 -5.49
CA LEU A 152 -8.48 -17.01 -4.81
C LEU A 152 -9.12 -15.84 -5.56
N ALA A 153 -8.32 -14.89 -6.06
CA ALA A 153 -8.83 -13.76 -6.85
C ALA A 153 -9.62 -14.20 -8.08
N LYS A 154 -9.12 -15.24 -8.78
CA LYS A 154 -9.85 -15.84 -9.91
C LYS A 154 -11.20 -16.42 -9.47
N LYS A 155 -11.25 -17.17 -8.36
CA LYS A 155 -12.49 -17.74 -7.81
C LYS A 155 -13.49 -16.65 -7.40
N LEU A 156 -13.01 -15.57 -6.81
CA LEU A 156 -13.83 -14.43 -6.37
C LEU A 156 -14.21 -13.48 -7.51
N LYS A 157 -13.71 -13.71 -8.73
CA LYS A 157 -13.82 -12.75 -9.85
C LYS A 157 -13.34 -11.36 -9.44
N ALA A 158 -12.28 -11.29 -8.61
CA ALA A 158 -11.69 -10.07 -8.12
C ALA A 158 -10.85 -9.40 -9.23
N GLU A 159 -10.74 -8.08 -9.15
CA GLU A 159 -9.85 -7.32 -10.01
C GLU A 159 -8.41 -7.48 -9.50
N ILE A 160 -7.48 -7.86 -10.36
CA ILE A 160 -6.08 -8.06 -9.99
C ILE A 160 -5.26 -6.88 -10.51
N ILE A 161 -4.51 -6.26 -9.63
CA ILE A 161 -3.51 -5.23 -9.93
C ILE A 161 -2.14 -5.86 -9.68
N GLU A 162 -1.29 -5.82 -10.69
CA GLU A 162 0.06 -6.36 -10.57
C GLU A 162 0.94 -5.46 -9.69
N HIS A 163 1.51 -6.02 -8.64
CA HIS A 163 2.59 -5.42 -7.87
C HIS A 163 3.92 -5.71 -8.56
N LYS A 164 4.71 -4.68 -8.84
CA LYS A 164 6.01 -4.84 -9.50
C LYS A 164 6.99 -5.64 -8.62
N ASN A 165 7.60 -6.67 -9.19
CA ASN A 165 8.48 -7.59 -8.46
C ASN A 165 9.74 -6.93 -7.89
N TYR A 166 10.26 -5.88 -8.54
CA TYR A 166 11.44 -5.14 -8.10
C TYR A 166 11.17 -4.14 -6.97
N ILE A 167 9.88 -3.86 -6.63
CA ILE A 167 9.54 -2.98 -5.53
C ILE A 167 9.36 -3.82 -4.27
N GLY A 168 10.24 -3.62 -3.28
CA GLY A 168 10.11 -4.26 -1.97
C GLY A 168 8.96 -3.66 -1.16
N GLY A 169 8.33 -4.45 -0.28
CA GLY A 169 7.18 -4.01 0.51
C GLY A 169 7.39 -2.69 1.28
N ARG A 170 8.61 -2.45 1.80
CA ARG A 170 8.96 -1.20 2.51
C ARG A 170 8.96 0.03 1.63
N TYR A 171 9.09 -0.14 0.32
CA TYR A 171 9.24 0.94 -0.65
C TYR A 171 8.00 1.10 -1.54
N SER A 172 6.94 0.35 -1.23
CA SER A 172 5.75 0.25 -2.10
C SER A 172 4.72 1.36 -1.89
N VAL A 173 4.87 2.19 -0.87
CA VAL A 173 3.89 3.21 -0.45
C VAL A 173 3.50 4.22 -1.54
N LEU A 174 4.35 4.45 -2.52
CA LEU A 174 4.08 5.34 -3.67
C LEU A 174 3.91 4.56 -4.99
N SER A 175 3.74 3.24 -4.92
CA SER A 175 3.47 2.38 -6.07
C SER A 175 1.98 1.97 -6.15
N GLU A 176 1.69 0.74 -6.48
CA GLU A 176 0.33 0.18 -6.53
C GLU A 176 -0.32 -0.02 -5.15
N VAL A 177 0.48 0.04 -4.10
CA VAL A 177 0.06 -0.25 -2.70
C VAL A 177 -0.42 0.99 -1.98
#